data_1d90fafd072438695ef0e6348bf4116f
#
_entry.id   1d90fafd072438695ef0e6348bf4116f
#
_cell.length_a   1.000
_cell.length_b   1.000
_cell.length_c   1.000
_cell.angle_alpha   90.00
_cell.angle_beta   90.00
_cell.angle_gamma   90.00
#
_symmetry.space_group_name_H-M   'P 1'
#
loop_
_entity.id
_entity.type
_entity.pdbx_description
1 polymer ?
#
loop_
_entity_poly.entity_id
_entity_poly.type
_entity_poly.pdbx_seq_one_letter_code
_entity_poly.pdbx_strand_id
1 'polypeptide(L)'
;MQNIIEALRQWEQEETSIQSVILVGSWARGTNRPDSDMDLCILTARREGLLAENHFPSFFGKVCRQQTEYYGACTSVRVWYEGGAEIEFGLVEPDWIALPLDEGTRRVLSDGYCVLYDRAGYFDNPLLPQPNKLPEGR
;
A
#
# COMPACT_ATOMS: atom_id res chain seq x y z
N MET A 1 -6.97 7.33 -9.49
CA MET A 1 -6.85 7.46 -8.01
C MET A 1 -8.18 7.19 -7.30
N GLN A 2 -9.26 7.88 -7.67
CA GLN A 2 -10.55 7.69 -7.00
C GLN A 2 -11.09 6.26 -7.08
N ASN A 3 -10.94 5.61 -8.24
CA ASN A 3 -11.39 4.22 -8.38
C ASN A 3 -10.64 3.27 -7.47
N ILE A 4 -9.35 3.53 -7.26
CA ILE A 4 -8.52 2.72 -6.37
C ILE A 4 -8.95 2.93 -4.92
N ILE A 5 -9.24 4.17 -4.53
CA ILE A 5 -9.69 4.47 -3.16
C ILE A 5 -11.03 3.80 -2.87
N GLU A 6 -11.97 3.82 -3.82
CA GLU A 6 -13.24 3.13 -3.66
C GLU A 6 -13.06 1.63 -3.50
N ALA A 7 -12.23 1.04 -4.34
CA ALA A 7 -11.93 -0.39 -4.25
C ALA A 7 -11.28 -0.74 -2.92
N LEU A 8 -10.37 0.10 -2.42
CA LEU A 8 -9.74 -0.09 -1.13
C LEU A 8 -10.77 -0.08 0.00
N ARG A 9 -11.71 0.85 -0.04
CA ARG A 9 -12.76 0.94 0.98
C ARG A 9 -13.59 -0.32 1.04
N GLN A 10 -13.97 -0.87 -0.11
CA GLN A 10 -14.73 -2.10 -0.17
C GLN A 10 -13.90 -3.29 0.33
N TRP A 11 -12.65 -3.36 -0.06
CA TRP A 11 -11.77 -4.44 0.34
C TRP A 11 -11.54 -4.44 1.86
N GLU A 12 -11.32 -3.27 2.44
CA GLU A 12 -11.10 -3.13 3.88
C GLU A 12 -12.28 -3.63 4.70
N GLN A 13 -13.49 -3.47 4.19
CA GLN A 13 -14.70 -3.93 4.85
C GLN A 13 -14.80 -5.45 4.84
N GLU A 14 -14.31 -6.09 3.80
CA GLU A 14 -14.38 -7.55 3.65
C GLU A 14 -13.16 -8.24 4.27
N GLU A 15 -11.99 -7.59 4.19
CA GLU A 15 -10.76 -8.16 4.74
C GLU A 15 -10.38 -7.43 6.02
N THR A 16 -10.94 -7.88 7.14
CA THR A 16 -10.78 -7.21 8.43
C THR A 16 -9.37 -7.29 9.00
N SER A 17 -8.50 -8.11 8.42
CA SER A 17 -7.09 -8.18 8.84
C SER A 17 -6.27 -6.98 8.38
N ILE A 18 -6.79 -6.16 7.49
CA ILE A 18 -6.09 -4.96 7.03
C ILE A 18 -6.11 -3.93 8.14
N GLN A 19 -4.93 -3.55 8.61
CA GLN A 19 -4.80 -2.57 9.70
C GLN A 19 -4.61 -1.16 9.16
N SER A 20 -3.78 -1.02 8.13
CA SER A 20 -3.51 0.29 7.53
C SER A 20 -3.13 0.12 6.08
N VAL A 21 -3.40 1.15 5.28
CA VAL A 21 -2.95 1.25 3.89
C VAL A 21 -2.38 2.64 3.69
N ILE A 22 -1.14 2.70 3.23
CA ILE A 22 -0.51 3.96 2.88
C ILE A 22 -0.10 3.95 1.40
N LEU A 23 -0.16 5.13 0.79
CA LEU A 23 0.32 5.38 -0.55
C LEU A 23 1.77 5.85 -0.43
N VAL A 24 2.67 5.25 -1.19
CA VAL A 24 4.08 5.63 -1.21
C VAL A 24 4.50 5.90 -2.65
N GLY A 25 5.77 6.22 -2.85
CA GLY A 25 6.30 6.42 -4.19
C GLY A 25 5.86 7.73 -4.84
N SER A 26 5.92 7.77 -6.16
CA SER A 26 5.72 9.01 -6.91
C SER A 26 4.34 9.63 -6.72
N TRP A 27 3.30 8.81 -6.61
CA TRP A 27 1.94 9.32 -6.38
C TRP A 27 1.84 10.03 -5.03
N ALA A 28 2.51 9.51 -4.00
CA ALA A 28 2.49 10.15 -2.68
C ALA A 28 3.27 11.46 -2.66
N ARG A 29 4.32 11.56 -3.48
CA ARG A 29 5.14 12.77 -3.56
C ARG A 29 4.58 13.82 -4.52
N GLY A 30 3.55 13.47 -5.31
CA GLY A 30 3.02 14.36 -6.32
C GLY A 30 3.92 14.50 -7.55
N THR A 31 4.84 13.57 -7.74
CA THR A 31 5.77 13.57 -8.88
C THR A 31 5.40 12.53 -9.94
N ASN A 32 4.24 11.91 -9.79
CA ASN A 32 3.79 10.87 -10.70
C ASN A 32 3.47 11.42 -12.08
N ARG A 33 3.63 10.52 -13.07
CA ARG A 33 3.12 10.73 -14.43
C ARG A 33 1.79 9.97 -14.53
N PRO A 34 0.97 10.24 -15.57
CA PRO A 34 -0.28 9.49 -15.75
C PRO A 34 -0.09 7.98 -15.83
N ASP A 35 1.06 7.53 -16.34
CA ASP A 35 1.39 6.12 -16.51
C ASP A 35 2.24 5.54 -15.38
N SER A 36 2.51 6.34 -14.33
CA SER A 36 3.27 5.84 -13.18
C SER A 36 2.51 4.72 -12.48
N ASP A 37 3.23 3.68 -12.05
CA ASP A 37 2.65 2.66 -11.20
C ASP A 37 2.29 3.27 -9.84
N MET A 38 1.26 2.73 -9.23
CA MET A 38 0.84 3.16 -7.90
C MET A 38 1.40 2.19 -6.87
N ASP A 39 2.10 2.74 -5.88
CA ASP A 39 2.73 1.94 -4.83
C ASP A 39 1.92 2.04 -3.55
N LEU A 40 1.37 0.93 -3.11
CA LEU A 40 0.62 0.83 -1.86
C LEU A 40 1.40 -0.02 -0.87
N CYS A 41 1.38 0.37 0.39
CA CYS A 41 1.95 -0.44 1.46
C CYS A 41 0.81 -0.80 2.41
N ILE A 42 0.64 -2.08 2.66
CA ILE A 42 -0.50 -2.64 3.38
C ILE A 42 -0.01 -3.34 4.63
N LEU A 43 -0.44 -2.84 5.79
CA LEU A 43 -0.13 -3.45 7.07
C LEU A 43 -1.23 -4.45 7.41
N THR A 44 -0.87 -5.71 7.52
CA THR A 44 -1.82 -6.78 7.80
C THR A 44 -1.18 -7.90 8.62
N ALA A 45 -1.91 -8.41 9.60
CA ALA A 45 -1.47 -9.56 10.37
C ALA A 45 -1.65 -10.88 9.61
N ARG A 46 -2.27 -10.84 8.42
CA ARG A 46 -2.55 -12.01 7.60
C ARG A 46 -1.77 -12.03 6.30
N ARG A 47 -0.56 -11.47 6.33
CA ARG A 47 0.27 -11.36 5.11
C ARG A 47 0.40 -12.70 4.37
N GLU A 48 0.76 -13.74 5.11
CA GLU A 48 0.98 -15.06 4.50
C GLU A 48 -0.32 -15.63 3.92
N GLY A 49 -1.44 -15.43 4.60
CA GLY A 49 -2.73 -15.91 4.13
C GLY A 49 -3.17 -15.18 2.85
N LEU A 50 -2.98 -13.86 2.80
CA LEU A 50 -3.33 -13.09 1.60
C LEU A 50 -2.48 -13.50 0.41
N LEU A 51 -1.19 -13.76 0.63
CA LEU A 51 -0.29 -14.21 -0.42
C LEU A 51 -0.68 -15.60 -0.92
N ALA A 52 -1.03 -16.49 0.01
CA ALA A 52 -1.41 -17.86 -0.35
C ALA A 52 -2.73 -17.91 -1.13
N GLU A 53 -3.73 -17.14 -0.69
CA GLU A 53 -5.02 -17.05 -1.37
C GLU A 53 -4.90 -16.35 -2.72
N ASN A 54 -4.16 -15.25 -2.74
CA ASN A 54 -3.84 -14.49 -3.95
C ASN A 54 -5.08 -14.03 -4.73
N HIS A 55 -6.16 -13.67 -4.00
CA HIS A 55 -7.40 -13.19 -4.60
C HIS A 55 -7.51 -11.68 -4.61
N PHE A 56 -6.80 -11.00 -3.69
CA PHE A 56 -6.99 -9.58 -3.49
C PHE A 56 -6.69 -8.72 -4.73
N PRO A 57 -5.72 -9.08 -5.61
CA PRO A 57 -5.46 -8.23 -6.77
C PRO A 57 -6.67 -8.04 -7.67
N SER A 58 -7.53 -9.05 -7.80
CA SER A 58 -8.70 -8.98 -8.67
C SER A 58 -9.79 -8.05 -8.13
N PHE A 59 -9.69 -7.64 -6.88
CA PHE A 59 -10.62 -6.68 -6.28
C PHE A 59 -10.50 -5.30 -6.93
N PHE A 60 -9.33 -5.01 -7.50
CA PHE A 60 -9.00 -3.69 -8.03
C PHE A 60 -9.13 -3.61 -9.55
N GLY A 61 -9.46 -4.72 -10.21
CA GLY A 61 -9.62 -4.74 -11.65
C GLY A 61 -9.30 -6.10 -12.22
N LYS A 62 -9.38 -6.22 -13.53
CA LYS A 62 -9.09 -7.47 -14.21
C LYS A 62 -7.58 -7.62 -14.38
N VAL A 63 -7.02 -8.63 -13.74
CA VAL A 63 -5.58 -8.87 -13.71
C VAL A 63 -5.12 -9.48 -15.03
N CYS A 64 -4.11 -8.87 -15.65
CA CYS A 64 -3.45 -9.41 -16.83
C CYS A 64 -2.23 -10.23 -16.45
N ARG A 65 -1.48 -9.76 -15.43
CA ARG A 65 -0.23 -10.39 -15.04
C ARG A 65 0.08 -9.97 -13.62
N GLN A 66 0.77 -10.83 -12.87
CA GLN A 66 1.30 -10.44 -11.57
C GLN A 66 2.65 -11.10 -11.32
N GLN A 67 3.44 -10.46 -10.46
CA GLN A 67 4.78 -10.90 -10.11
C GLN A 67 5.00 -10.60 -8.64
N THR A 68 5.44 -11.61 -7.89
CA THR A 68 5.72 -11.47 -6.46
C THR A 68 7.21 -11.36 -6.24
N GLU A 69 7.63 -10.38 -5.44
CA GLU A 69 9.03 -10.13 -5.11
C GLU A 69 9.16 -10.04 -3.60
N TYR A 70 10.22 -10.65 -3.07
CA TYR A 70 10.44 -10.75 -1.62
C TYR A 70 11.57 -9.81 -1.21
N TYR A 71 11.26 -8.84 -0.36
CA TYR A 71 12.21 -7.84 0.11
C TYR A 71 12.31 -7.89 1.64
N GLY A 72 12.54 -9.07 2.22
CA GLY A 72 12.64 -9.22 3.66
C GLY A 72 11.31 -8.97 4.36
N ALA A 73 11.19 -7.89 5.11
CA ALA A 73 9.97 -7.57 5.88
C ALA A 73 8.80 -7.21 4.97
N CYS A 74 9.04 -6.87 3.71
CA CYS A 74 8.01 -6.51 2.77
C CYS A 74 7.97 -7.54 1.63
N THR A 75 6.77 -8.05 1.34
CA THR A 75 6.56 -8.87 0.15
C THR A 75 5.72 -8.05 -0.82
N SER A 76 6.24 -7.83 -2.01
CA SER A 76 5.63 -6.98 -3.01
C SER A 76 4.92 -7.84 -4.06
N VAL A 77 3.65 -7.54 -4.32
CA VAL A 77 2.90 -8.15 -5.42
C VAL A 77 2.64 -7.05 -6.44
N ARG A 78 3.33 -7.12 -7.56
CA ARG A 78 3.17 -6.17 -8.66
C ARG A 78 2.13 -6.72 -9.61
N VAL A 79 1.13 -5.93 -9.94
CA VAL A 79 -0.02 -6.37 -10.72
C VAL A 79 -0.24 -5.44 -11.89
N TRP A 80 -0.39 -6.02 -13.08
CA TRP A 80 -0.73 -5.29 -14.30
C TRP A 80 -2.17 -5.61 -14.64
N TYR A 81 -2.97 -4.57 -14.85
CA TYR A 81 -4.40 -4.69 -15.08
C TYR A 81 -4.76 -4.44 -16.53
N GLU A 82 -5.87 -5.01 -16.94
CA GLU A 82 -6.46 -4.68 -18.23
C GLU A 82 -6.78 -3.19 -18.25
N GLY A 83 -6.43 -2.52 -19.35
CA GLY A 83 -6.54 -1.07 -19.42
C GLY A 83 -5.25 -0.32 -19.16
N GLY A 84 -4.20 -1.00 -18.69
CA GLY A 84 -2.87 -0.46 -18.58
C GLY A 84 -2.45 0.00 -17.19
N ALA A 85 -3.34 -0.06 -16.19
CA ALA A 85 -2.96 0.31 -14.84
C ALA A 85 -1.98 -0.70 -14.24
N GLU A 86 -1.06 -0.20 -13.43
CA GLU A 86 -0.09 -1.03 -12.71
C GLU A 86 -0.09 -0.62 -11.25
N ILE A 87 -0.26 -1.59 -10.35
CA ILE A 87 -0.23 -1.36 -8.91
C ILE A 87 0.78 -2.31 -8.28
N GLU A 88 1.60 -1.76 -7.38
CA GLU A 88 2.50 -2.56 -6.57
C GLU A 88 1.95 -2.58 -5.14
N PHE A 89 1.58 -3.78 -4.67
CA PHE A 89 1.05 -3.98 -3.32
C PHE A 89 2.17 -4.51 -2.43
N GLY A 90 2.69 -3.67 -1.55
CA GLY A 90 3.68 -4.10 -0.57
C GLY A 90 2.97 -4.56 0.69
N LEU A 91 3.07 -5.86 1.00
CA LEU A 91 2.44 -6.42 2.19
C LEU A 91 3.47 -6.53 3.31
N VAL A 92 3.16 -5.94 4.45
CA VAL A 92 4.02 -5.96 5.64
C VAL A 92 3.20 -6.31 6.87
N GLU A 93 3.88 -6.86 7.89
CA GLU A 93 3.26 -7.07 9.19
C GLU A 93 3.15 -5.74 9.92
N PRO A 94 2.23 -5.60 10.88
CA PRO A 94 2.07 -4.33 11.60
C PRO A 94 3.33 -3.85 12.32
N ASP A 95 4.24 -4.74 12.71
CA ASP A 95 5.50 -4.37 13.37
C ASP A 95 6.50 -3.70 12.43
N TRP A 96 6.18 -3.60 11.14
CA TRP A 96 7.01 -2.87 10.17
C TRP A 96 7.25 -1.42 10.61
N ILE A 97 6.29 -0.83 11.34
CA ILE A 97 6.42 0.53 11.85
C ILE A 97 6.75 0.58 13.34
N ALA A 98 7.19 -0.54 13.93
CA ALA A 98 7.63 -0.56 15.32
C ALA A 98 8.88 0.32 15.51
N LEU A 99 8.95 1.01 16.63
CA LEU A 99 10.08 1.87 16.94
C LEU A 99 11.15 1.11 17.72
N PRO A 100 12.43 1.36 17.46
CA PRO A 100 12.96 2.25 16.41
C PRO A 100 12.75 1.67 15.03
N LEU A 101 12.49 2.54 14.06
CA LEU A 101 12.25 2.10 12.69
C LEU A 101 13.48 1.45 12.10
N ASP A 102 13.28 0.36 11.39
CA ASP A 102 14.27 -0.22 10.51
C ASP A 102 14.66 0.81 9.44
N GLU A 103 15.91 0.79 8.99
CA GLU A 103 16.41 1.79 8.05
C GLU A 103 15.61 1.82 6.76
N GLY A 104 15.25 0.64 6.23
CA GLY A 104 14.46 0.57 5.01
C GLY A 104 13.08 1.20 5.18
N THR A 105 12.44 0.93 6.30
CA THR A 105 11.13 1.52 6.63
C THR A 105 11.24 3.03 6.76
N ARG A 106 12.26 3.51 7.49
CA ARG A 106 12.48 4.94 7.66
C ARG A 106 12.64 5.63 6.31
N ARG A 107 13.39 5.02 5.40
CA ARG A 107 13.63 5.58 4.07
C ARG A 107 12.33 5.72 3.30
N VAL A 108 11.50 4.67 3.31
CA VAL A 108 10.21 4.69 2.61
C VAL A 108 9.32 5.81 3.14
N LEU A 109 9.19 5.90 4.47
CA LEU A 109 8.32 6.92 5.08
C LEU A 109 8.88 8.32 4.89
N SER A 110 10.20 8.48 5.00
CA SER A 110 10.85 9.79 4.86
C SER A 110 10.78 10.33 3.44
N ASP A 111 10.72 9.44 2.44
CA ASP A 111 10.60 9.85 1.04
C ASP A 111 9.22 10.41 0.73
N GLY A 112 8.25 10.20 1.60
CA GLY A 112 6.91 10.75 1.46
C GLY A 112 5.85 9.66 1.35
N TYR A 113 4.79 9.79 2.14
CA TYR A 113 3.68 8.85 2.10
C TYR A 113 2.39 9.57 2.45
N CYS A 114 1.25 8.99 2.04
CA CYS A 114 -0.08 9.46 2.40
C CYS A 114 -0.84 8.32 3.05
N VAL A 115 -1.59 8.60 4.12
CA VAL A 115 -2.41 7.59 4.78
C VAL A 115 -3.74 7.51 4.07
N LEU A 116 -4.08 6.33 3.53
CA LEU A 116 -5.37 6.09 2.89
C LEU A 116 -6.36 5.48 3.87
N TYR A 117 -5.87 4.65 4.79
CA TYR A 117 -6.69 3.96 5.78
C TYR A 117 -5.80 3.62 6.98
N ASP A 118 -6.31 3.85 8.19
CA ASP A 118 -5.53 3.57 9.40
C ASP A 118 -6.50 3.25 10.54
N ARG A 119 -6.89 1.98 10.65
CA ARG A 119 -7.88 1.52 11.61
C ARG A 119 -7.48 1.79 13.06
N ALA A 120 -6.21 1.50 13.37
CA ALA A 120 -5.73 1.54 14.75
C ALA A 120 -4.95 2.81 15.09
N GLY A 121 -4.83 3.76 14.14
CA GLY A 121 -4.10 4.99 14.40
C GLY A 121 -2.60 4.80 14.45
N TYR A 122 -2.05 3.83 13.73
CA TYR A 122 -0.61 3.56 13.74
C TYR A 122 0.21 4.78 13.30
N PHE A 123 -0.33 5.55 12.35
CA PHE A 123 0.40 6.67 11.76
C PHE A 123 0.12 8.01 12.43
N ASP A 124 -0.65 8.01 13.53
CA ASP A 124 -0.86 9.19 14.35
C ASP A 124 0.29 9.44 15.34
N ASN A 125 1.37 8.71 15.21
CA ASN A 125 2.50 8.77 16.11
C ASN A 125 3.47 9.88 15.69
N PRO A 126 3.71 10.91 16.55
CA PRO A 126 4.60 12.02 16.20
C PRO A 126 6.06 11.62 16.05
N LEU A 127 6.45 10.41 16.51
CA LEU A 127 7.81 9.91 16.36
C LEU A 127 8.09 9.36 14.96
N LEU A 128 7.06 9.17 14.14
CA LEU A 128 7.21 8.75 12.76
C LEU A 128 7.38 9.97 11.86
N PRO A 129 8.03 9.81 10.67
CA PRO A 129 7.94 10.83 9.64
C PRO A 129 6.46 11.13 9.37
N GLN A 130 6.10 12.42 9.24
CA GLN A 130 4.71 12.79 9.12
C GLN A 130 4.19 12.61 7.70
N PRO A 131 2.93 12.16 7.54
CA PRO A 131 2.38 11.90 6.21
C PRO A 131 2.10 13.18 5.44
N ASN A 132 2.13 13.07 4.12
CA ASN A 132 1.71 14.12 3.21
C ASN A 132 0.19 14.10 3.11
N LYS A 133 -0.38 15.21 2.65
CA LYS A 133 -1.79 15.25 2.31
C LYS A 133 -2.06 14.36 1.10
N LEU A 134 -3.21 13.70 1.11
CA LEU A 134 -3.65 12.91 -0.03
C LEU A 134 -3.82 13.83 -1.25
N PRO A 135 -3.29 13.45 -2.43
CA PRO A 135 -3.46 14.26 -3.63
C PRO A 135 -4.93 14.46 -3.97
N GLU A 136 -5.31 15.71 -4.24
CA GLU A 136 -6.68 16.06 -4.59
C GLU A 136 -6.92 15.88 -6.09
N GLY A 137 -8.17 15.55 -6.45
CA GLY A 137 -8.60 15.49 -7.85
C GLY A 137 -7.95 14.38 -8.67
N ARG A 138 -7.42 13.37 -8.02
CA ARG A 138 -6.69 12.28 -8.70
C ARG A 138 -7.47 11.01 -8.70
#